data_32527baf6d33eccc370d757ede0abd47
#
_entry.id   32527baf6d33eccc370d757ede0abd47
#
_cell.length_a   1.000
_cell.length_b   1.000
_cell.length_c   1.000
_cell.angle_alpha   90.00
_cell.angle_beta   90.00
_cell.angle_gamma   90.00
#
_symmetry.space_group_name_H-M   'P 1'
#
loop_
_entity.id
_entity.type
_entity.pdbx_description
1 polymer ?
#
loop_
_entity_poly.entity_id
_entity_poly.type
_entity_poly.pdbx_seq_one_letter_code
_entity_poly.pdbx_strand_id
1 'polypeptide(L)'
;PDATVISNMTGTTPAAWNDPVKGSELTLAQISQGSDVVFAAAGGTGVGVLQTAADEGILSIGVDANQNYLHPGQVLTSMLKRVDTVVYDSFSNDGDLEAGIFVLGVENGAVGYSLDEFNAELVSDEMKAAVDAASAEMVAGTLVVHDYMSDETCPALEF
;
A
#
# COMPACT_ATOMS: atom_id res chain seq x y z
N PRO A 1 9.77 8.22 -14.40
CA PRO A 1 10.82 7.38 -13.83
C PRO A 1 10.80 6.01 -14.50
N ASP A 2 11.98 5.47 -14.81
CA ASP A 2 12.13 4.18 -15.47
C ASP A 2 12.11 3.05 -14.40
N ALA A 3 10.94 2.78 -13.85
CA ALA A 3 10.76 1.71 -12.89
C ALA A 3 10.26 0.44 -13.58
N THR A 4 10.86 -0.72 -13.25
CA THR A 4 10.36 -2.03 -13.68
C THR A 4 9.46 -2.59 -12.58
N VAL A 5 8.24 -3.00 -12.94
CA VAL A 5 7.28 -3.59 -12.01
C VAL A 5 7.20 -5.10 -12.22
N ILE A 6 7.44 -5.86 -11.13
CA ILE A 6 7.28 -7.32 -11.08
C ILE A 6 6.06 -7.61 -10.22
N SER A 7 5.03 -8.23 -10.80
CA SER A 7 3.79 -8.54 -10.08
C SER A 7 3.56 -10.04 -9.96
N ASN A 8 3.22 -10.48 -8.74
CA ASN A 8 2.90 -11.89 -8.45
C ASN A 8 1.66 -11.97 -7.58
N MET A 9 0.82 -12.96 -7.85
CA MET A 9 -0.31 -13.30 -6.98
C MET A 9 0.11 -14.30 -5.91
N THR A 10 -0.32 -14.07 -4.68
CA THR A 10 -0.08 -15.00 -3.55
C THR A 10 -0.97 -16.24 -3.61
N GLY A 11 -2.05 -16.19 -4.40
CA GLY A 11 -2.97 -17.29 -4.64
C GLY A 11 -4.35 -16.80 -5.06
N THR A 12 -5.27 -17.74 -5.31
CA THR A 12 -6.62 -17.47 -5.81
C THR A 12 -7.72 -17.82 -4.80
N THR A 13 -7.34 -18.21 -3.58
CA THR A 13 -8.28 -18.55 -2.51
C THR A 13 -8.06 -17.63 -1.30
N PRO A 14 -9.02 -17.54 -0.37
CA PRO A 14 -8.86 -16.73 0.84
C PRO A 14 -7.62 -17.07 1.68
N ALA A 15 -7.09 -18.29 1.57
CA ALA A 15 -5.85 -18.69 2.25
C ALA A 15 -4.63 -17.84 1.82
N ALA A 16 -4.65 -17.29 0.61
CA ALA A 16 -3.60 -16.41 0.09
C ALA A 16 -3.37 -15.15 0.93
N TRP A 17 -4.36 -14.74 1.74
CA TRP A 17 -4.27 -13.60 2.65
C TRP A 17 -3.61 -13.94 3.99
N ASN A 18 -3.26 -15.20 4.25
CA ASN A 18 -2.69 -15.63 5.51
C ASN A 18 -1.66 -16.76 5.33
N ASP A 19 -0.71 -16.55 4.43
CA ASP A 19 0.39 -17.48 4.13
C ASP A 19 1.74 -16.73 4.10
N PRO A 20 2.33 -16.40 5.27
CA PRO A 20 3.62 -15.70 5.34
C PRO A 20 4.77 -16.47 4.65
N VAL A 21 4.71 -17.81 4.62
CA VAL A 21 5.73 -18.64 3.95
C VAL A 21 5.70 -18.37 2.45
N LYS A 22 4.50 -18.34 1.86
CA LYS A 22 4.32 -18.00 0.44
C LYS A 22 4.76 -16.57 0.14
N GLY A 23 4.50 -15.63 1.06
CA GLY A 23 5.00 -14.26 0.98
C GLY A 23 6.52 -14.21 0.87
N SER A 24 7.22 -14.92 1.75
CA SER A 24 8.68 -15.03 1.75
C SER A 24 9.22 -15.63 0.44
N GLU A 25 8.66 -16.74 -0.03
CA GLU A 25 9.07 -17.39 -1.28
C GLU A 25 8.96 -16.45 -2.49
N LEU A 26 7.84 -15.73 -2.60
CA LEU A 26 7.62 -14.79 -3.71
C LEU A 26 8.58 -13.60 -3.61
N THR A 27 8.84 -13.08 -2.42
CA THR A 27 9.79 -12.00 -2.20
C THR A 27 11.20 -12.40 -2.64
N LEU A 28 11.70 -13.58 -2.24
CA LEU A 28 12.98 -14.10 -2.71
C LEU A 28 13.04 -14.24 -4.23
N ALA A 29 11.96 -14.71 -4.84
CA ALA A 29 11.87 -14.81 -6.29
C ALA A 29 11.92 -13.45 -6.99
N GLN A 30 11.28 -12.41 -6.44
CA GLN A 30 11.32 -11.04 -6.95
C GLN A 30 12.70 -10.42 -6.78
N ILE A 31 13.35 -10.61 -5.62
CA ILE A 31 14.73 -10.16 -5.37
C ILE A 31 15.70 -10.79 -6.39
N SER A 32 15.55 -12.08 -6.68
CA SER A 32 16.36 -12.75 -7.68
C SER A 32 16.21 -12.20 -9.11
N GLN A 33 15.13 -11.47 -9.36
CA GLN A 33 14.84 -10.76 -10.61
C GLN A 33 15.27 -9.28 -10.57
N GLY A 34 15.87 -8.83 -9.46
CA GLY A 34 16.40 -7.49 -9.31
C GLY A 34 15.48 -6.49 -8.58
N SER A 35 14.45 -6.98 -7.89
CA SER A 35 13.60 -6.10 -7.07
C SER A 35 14.40 -5.53 -5.90
N ASP A 36 14.34 -4.22 -5.71
CA ASP A 36 14.96 -3.45 -4.62
C ASP A 36 13.95 -2.88 -3.63
N VAL A 37 12.66 -2.90 -4.01
CA VAL A 37 11.53 -2.55 -3.14
C VAL A 37 10.40 -3.55 -3.36
N VAL A 38 9.77 -4.03 -2.29
CA VAL A 38 8.59 -4.91 -2.37
C VAL A 38 7.39 -4.27 -1.71
N PHE A 39 6.22 -4.37 -2.34
CA PHE A 39 4.94 -3.89 -1.84
C PHE A 39 3.97 -5.04 -1.61
N ALA A 40 3.51 -5.22 -0.39
CA ALA A 40 2.79 -6.41 0.04
C ALA A 40 1.29 -6.17 0.24
N ALA A 41 0.52 -5.97 -0.84
CA ALA A 41 -0.94 -5.91 -0.77
C ALA A 41 -1.55 -7.32 -0.58
N ALA A 42 -1.25 -7.99 0.54
CA ALA A 42 -1.51 -9.43 0.74
C ALA A 42 -1.95 -9.80 2.17
N GLY A 43 -2.47 -8.86 2.95
CA GLY A 43 -2.93 -9.11 4.32
C GLY A 43 -1.84 -9.71 5.21
N GLY A 44 -2.15 -10.76 5.98
CA GLY A 44 -1.20 -11.45 6.87
C GLY A 44 -0.01 -12.11 6.15
N THR A 45 -0.15 -12.46 4.87
CA THR A 45 0.95 -12.93 4.01
C THR A 45 2.05 -11.87 3.90
N GLY A 46 1.70 -10.59 3.96
CA GLY A 46 2.61 -9.46 3.94
C GLY A 46 3.65 -9.47 5.06
N VAL A 47 3.36 -10.10 6.20
CA VAL A 47 4.33 -10.22 7.30
C VAL A 47 5.58 -10.98 6.84
N GLY A 48 5.40 -12.06 6.08
CA GLY A 48 6.52 -12.81 5.50
C GLY A 48 7.29 -12.01 4.44
N VAL A 49 6.59 -11.18 3.66
CA VAL A 49 7.21 -10.28 2.67
C VAL A 49 8.10 -9.27 3.37
N LEU A 50 7.59 -8.55 4.37
CA LEU A 50 8.33 -7.51 5.11
C LEU A 50 9.54 -8.11 5.84
N GLN A 51 9.37 -9.28 6.48
CA GLN A 51 10.48 -9.97 7.14
C GLN A 51 11.58 -10.34 6.16
N THR A 52 11.21 -10.97 5.02
CA THR A 52 12.20 -11.39 4.01
C THR A 52 12.90 -10.20 3.38
N ALA A 53 12.20 -9.12 3.10
CA ALA A 53 12.81 -7.89 2.58
C ALA A 53 13.86 -7.34 3.56
N ALA A 54 13.54 -7.33 4.86
CA ALA A 54 14.47 -6.88 5.90
C ALA A 54 15.69 -7.80 6.03
N ASP A 55 15.50 -9.12 5.98
CA ASP A 55 16.58 -10.11 6.06
C ASP A 55 17.53 -10.01 4.85
N GLU A 56 17.01 -9.72 3.66
CA GLU A 56 17.75 -9.57 2.42
C GLU A 56 18.28 -8.14 2.18
N GLY A 57 17.94 -7.18 3.05
CA GLY A 57 18.46 -5.81 3.03
C GLY A 57 17.89 -4.94 1.92
N ILE A 58 16.69 -5.26 1.41
CA ILE A 58 15.93 -4.41 0.49
C ILE A 58 14.81 -3.68 1.24
N LEU A 59 14.23 -2.66 0.61
CA LEU A 59 13.13 -1.92 1.20
C LEU A 59 11.78 -2.63 0.98
N SER A 60 10.84 -2.32 1.87
CA SER A 60 9.47 -2.81 1.75
C SER A 60 8.45 -1.71 1.98
N ILE A 61 7.22 -1.93 1.51
CA ILE A 61 6.07 -1.07 1.73
C ILE A 61 4.98 -1.91 2.39
N GLY A 62 4.54 -1.50 3.58
CA GLY A 62 3.45 -2.12 4.30
C GLY A 62 2.07 -1.70 3.77
N VAL A 63 1.00 -2.33 4.30
CA VAL A 63 -0.38 -2.06 3.89
C VAL A 63 -1.35 -2.06 5.06
N ASP A 64 -2.50 -1.44 4.84
CA ASP A 64 -3.67 -1.33 5.71
C ASP A 64 -3.43 -0.49 6.96
N ALA A 65 -2.50 -0.88 7.82
CA ALA A 65 -2.09 -0.16 9.00
C ALA A 65 -0.61 0.24 8.92
N ASN A 66 -0.17 1.12 9.80
CA ASN A 66 1.24 1.45 9.92
C ASN A 66 2.04 0.21 10.39
N GLN A 67 2.90 -0.28 9.53
CA GLN A 67 3.77 -1.43 9.75
C GLN A 67 5.26 -1.05 9.83
N ASN A 68 5.60 0.25 9.82
CA ASN A 68 6.98 0.74 9.84
C ASN A 68 7.77 0.22 11.04
N TYR A 69 7.10 0.07 12.19
CA TYR A 69 7.69 -0.40 13.44
C TYR A 69 8.13 -1.87 13.42
N LEU A 70 7.64 -2.68 12.46
CA LEU A 70 8.00 -4.09 12.37
C LEU A 70 9.47 -4.28 12.01
N HIS A 71 9.98 -3.44 11.10
CA HIS A 71 11.38 -3.46 10.67
C HIS A 71 11.89 -2.01 10.50
N PRO A 72 12.24 -1.33 11.61
CA PRO A 72 12.70 0.06 11.58
C PRO A 72 13.87 0.26 10.62
N GLY A 73 13.79 1.26 9.75
CA GLY A 73 14.82 1.53 8.74
C GLY A 73 14.83 0.58 7.53
N GLN A 74 13.83 -0.32 7.43
CA GLN A 74 13.67 -1.26 6.30
C GLN A 74 12.28 -1.15 5.64
N VAL A 75 11.28 -0.68 6.37
CA VAL A 75 9.96 -0.35 5.81
C VAL A 75 9.98 1.11 5.37
N LEU A 76 9.99 1.32 4.05
CA LEU A 76 10.02 2.65 3.43
C LEU A 76 8.81 3.49 3.85
N THR A 77 7.64 2.89 3.82
CA THR A 77 6.38 3.46 4.30
C THR A 77 5.33 2.35 4.40
N SER A 78 4.13 2.69 4.86
CA SER A 78 2.97 1.81 4.80
C SER A 78 1.80 2.55 4.16
N MET A 79 1.16 1.94 3.16
CA MET A 79 -0.12 2.41 2.64
C MET A 79 -1.18 2.23 3.72
N LEU A 80 -1.84 3.32 4.08
CA LEU A 80 -2.82 3.34 5.16
C LEU A 80 -4.23 3.26 4.61
N LYS A 81 -5.01 2.35 5.15
CA LYS A 81 -6.46 2.31 5.03
C LYS A 81 -7.04 2.74 6.37
N ARG A 82 -7.44 4.00 6.46
CA ARG A 82 -7.85 4.67 7.70
C ARG A 82 -9.27 4.27 8.13
N VAL A 83 -9.43 2.98 8.45
CA VAL A 83 -10.71 2.44 8.95
C VAL A 83 -11.12 3.12 10.26
N ASP A 84 -10.15 3.49 11.08
CA ASP A 84 -10.34 4.25 12.32
C ASP A 84 -11.06 5.60 12.06
N THR A 85 -10.59 6.38 11.10
CA THR A 85 -11.19 7.65 10.70
C THR A 85 -12.61 7.45 10.17
N VAL A 86 -12.79 6.48 9.27
CA VAL A 86 -14.10 6.18 8.67
C VAL A 86 -15.13 5.80 9.74
N VAL A 87 -14.74 4.93 10.69
CA VAL A 87 -15.62 4.55 11.80
C VAL A 87 -15.91 5.73 12.70
N TYR A 88 -14.89 6.51 13.08
CA TYR A 88 -15.06 7.69 13.92
C TYR A 88 -16.02 8.69 13.27
N ASP A 89 -15.84 9.02 12.00
CA ASP A 89 -16.69 9.99 11.29
C ASP A 89 -18.12 9.49 11.16
N SER A 90 -18.31 8.18 10.96
CA SER A 90 -19.66 7.58 10.93
C SER A 90 -20.43 7.74 12.23
N PHE A 91 -19.74 7.80 13.39
CA PHE A 91 -20.39 7.99 14.70
C PHE A 91 -20.38 9.44 15.19
N SER A 92 -19.56 10.31 14.60
CA SER A 92 -19.44 11.72 15.01
C SER A 92 -20.59 12.60 14.55
N ASN A 93 -21.39 12.14 13.58
CA ASN A 93 -22.53 12.88 13.01
C ASN A 93 -23.83 12.68 13.79
N ASP A 94 -23.79 12.65 15.13
CA ASP A 94 -24.95 12.51 16.03
C ASP A 94 -25.89 11.32 15.68
N GLY A 95 -25.35 10.27 15.02
CA GLY A 95 -26.11 9.09 14.60
C GLY A 95 -26.91 9.28 13.30
N ASP A 96 -26.73 10.39 12.63
CA ASP A 96 -27.36 10.66 11.31
C ASP A 96 -26.55 9.98 10.20
N LEU A 97 -26.65 8.63 10.15
CA LEU A 97 -26.01 7.82 9.12
C LEU A 97 -26.89 7.79 7.88
N GLU A 98 -26.39 8.35 6.81
CA GLU A 98 -27.01 8.19 5.50
C GLU A 98 -26.84 6.73 5.02
N ALA A 99 -27.96 6.09 4.65
CA ALA A 99 -27.90 4.72 4.12
C ALA A 99 -27.38 4.73 2.67
N GLY A 100 -26.35 3.93 2.38
CA GLY A 100 -25.78 3.87 1.05
C GLY A 100 -24.44 3.14 1.01
N ILE A 101 -23.84 3.14 -0.17
CA ILE A 101 -22.46 2.70 -0.40
C ILE A 101 -21.64 3.96 -0.65
N PHE A 102 -20.64 4.18 0.19
CA PHE A 102 -19.74 5.32 0.09
C PHE A 102 -18.34 4.82 -0.30
N VAL A 103 -17.76 5.43 -1.33
CA VAL A 103 -16.37 5.19 -1.72
C VAL A 103 -15.54 6.32 -1.11
N LEU A 104 -14.60 5.96 -0.26
CA LEU A 104 -13.72 6.89 0.43
C LEU A 104 -12.28 6.70 -0.06
N GLY A 105 -11.58 7.79 -0.27
CA GLY A 105 -10.25 7.79 -0.84
C GLY A 105 -9.32 8.84 -0.22
N VAL A 106 -8.41 9.33 -1.04
CA VAL A 106 -7.43 10.35 -0.65
C VAL A 106 -8.11 11.65 -0.21
N GLU A 107 -9.16 12.07 -0.92
CA GLU A 107 -9.90 13.32 -0.65
C GLU A 107 -10.53 13.36 0.74
N ASN A 108 -10.93 12.20 1.28
CA ASN A 108 -11.57 12.10 2.59
C ASN A 108 -10.54 11.71 3.68
N GLY A 109 -9.27 11.57 3.33
CA GLY A 109 -8.23 11.09 4.25
C GLY A 109 -8.40 9.62 4.67
N ALA A 110 -9.23 8.84 3.95
CA ALA A 110 -9.44 7.41 4.22
C ALA A 110 -8.30 6.53 3.70
N VAL A 111 -7.50 7.05 2.77
CA VAL A 111 -6.29 6.43 2.24
C VAL A 111 -5.13 7.42 2.36
N GLY A 112 -3.96 6.91 2.68
CA GLY A 112 -2.76 7.71 2.82
C GLY A 112 -1.52 6.86 2.98
N TYR A 113 -0.43 7.44 3.47
CA TYR A 113 0.82 6.74 3.78
C TYR A 113 1.36 7.17 5.14
N SER A 114 2.20 6.34 5.75
CA SER A 114 2.75 6.59 7.08
C SER A 114 4.11 7.27 7.02
N LEU A 115 4.30 8.27 7.88
CA LEU A 115 5.59 8.90 8.19
C LEU A 115 5.72 8.96 9.71
N ASP A 116 6.80 8.38 10.23
CA ASP A 116 7.09 8.34 11.66
C ASP A 116 8.60 8.22 11.93
N GLU A 117 8.98 8.03 13.18
CA GLU A 117 10.38 7.89 13.60
C GLU A 117 11.10 6.68 13.01
N PHE A 118 10.38 5.65 12.54
CA PHE A 118 10.97 4.41 12.02
C PHE A 118 11.37 4.51 10.55
N ASN A 119 10.79 5.45 9.79
CA ASN A 119 11.06 5.64 8.36
C ASN A 119 11.46 7.06 7.96
N ALA A 120 11.59 7.97 8.91
CA ALA A 120 11.89 9.39 8.64
C ALA A 120 13.15 9.60 7.82
N GLU A 121 14.18 8.77 8.01
CA GLU A 121 15.45 8.86 7.27
C GLU A 121 15.39 8.22 5.87
N LEU A 122 14.39 7.40 5.59
CA LEU A 122 14.23 6.72 4.30
C LEU A 122 13.45 7.57 3.29
N VAL A 123 12.49 8.36 3.76
CA VAL A 123 11.59 9.12 2.91
C VAL A 123 12.09 10.55 2.73
N SER A 124 12.67 10.83 1.57
CA SER A 124 13.18 12.17 1.24
C SER A 124 12.04 13.18 1.07
N ASP A 125 12.37 14.47 1.15
CA ASP A 125 11.41 15.55 0.88
C ASP A 125 10.94 15.55 -0.58
N GLU A 126 11.77 15.08 -1.50
CA GLU A 126 11.42 14.90 -2.91
C GLU A 126 10.35 13.79 -3.08
N MET A 127 10.51 12.66 -2.39
CA MET A 127 9.50 11.58 -2.38
C MET A 127 8.17 12.07 -1.82
N LYS A 128 8.18 12.79 -0.70
CA LYS A 128 6.97 13.39 -0.11
C LYS A 128 6.29 14.33 -1.10
N ALA A 129 7.04 15.25 -1.69
CA ALA A 129 6.50 16.20 -2.66
C ALA A 129 5.89 15.51 -3.89
N ALA A 130 6.49 14.41 -4.37
CA ALA A 130 5.96 13.64 -5.48
C ALA A 130 4.63 12.95 -5.12
N VAL A 131 4.53 12.34 -3.94
CA VAL A 131 3.29 11.70 -3.46
C VAL A 131 2.20 12.74 -3.20
N ASP A 132 2.52 13.88 -2.61
CA ASP A 132 1.58 14.95 -2.34
C ASP A 132 1.04 15.56 -3.64
N ALA A 133 1.90 15.72 -4.66
CA ALA A 133 1.48 16.18 -5.99
C ALA A 133 0.53 15.18 -6.66
N ALA A 134 0.87 13.88 -6.65
CA ALA A 134 -0.01 12.83 -7.19
C ALA A 134 -1.35 12.78 -6.44
N SER A 135 -1.34 12.93 -5.12
CA SER A 135 -2.56 13.00 -4.30
C SER A 135 -3.44 14.19 -4.69
N ALA A 136 -2.83 15.36 -4.90
CA ALA A 136 -3.55 16.55 -5.33
C ALA A 136 -4.16 16.38 -6.74
N GLU A 137 -3.46 15.70 -7.64
CA GLU A 137 -3.96 15.39 -8.99
C GLU A 137 -5.13 14.40 -8.95
N MET A 138 -5.08 13.39 -8.05
CA MET A 138 -6.21 12.47 -7.82
C MET A 138 -7.44 13.21 -7.32
N VAL A 139 -7.28 14.10 -6.32
CA VAL A 139 -8.38 14.92 -5.78
C VAL A 139 -8.95 15.86 -6.84
N ALA A 140 -8.09 16.41 -7.70
CA ALA A 140 -8.52 17.26 -8.82
C ALA A 140 -9.15 16.49 -10.00
N GLY A 141 -9.06 15.14 -9.99
CA GLY A 141 -9.55 14.28 -11.07
C GLY A 141 -8.69 14.32 -12.35
N THR A 142 -7.49 14.88 -12.28
CA THR A 142 -6.53 14.92 -13.40
C THR A 142 -5.67 13.67 -13.47
N LEU A 143 -5.46 12.98 -12.33
CA LEU A 143 -4.89 11.64 -12.25
C LEU A 143 -6.01 10.66 -11.87
N VAL A 144 -6.38 9.79 -12.80
CA VAL A 144 -7.40 8.76 -12.58
C VAL A 144 -6.72 7.41 -12.37
N VAL A 145 -6.95 6.80 -11.21
CA VAL A 145 -6.50 5.42 -10.95
C VAL A 145 -7.49 4.48 -11.60
N HIS A 146 -6.99 3.58 -12.44
CA HIS A 146 -7.85 2.58 -13.09
C HIS A 146 -8.46 1.63 -12.05
N ASP A 147 -9.77 1.43 -12.14
CA ASP A 147 -10.51 0.46 -11.32
C ASP A 147 -10.89 -0.74 -12.17
N TYR A 148 -10.22 -1.87 -11.95
CA TYR A 148 -10.52 -3.14 -12.61
C TYR A 148 -11.99 -3.53 -12.53
N MET A 149 -12.65 -3.22 -11.40
CA MET A 149 -14.07 -3.58 -11.19
C MET A 149 -15.02 -2.79 -12.08
N SER A 150 -14.53 -1.71 -12.71
CA SER A 150 -15.37 -0.89 -13.60
C SER A 150 -15.56 -1.49 -14.98
N ASP A 151 -14.58 -2.25 -15.49
CA ASP A 151 -14.56 -2.75 -16.87
C ASP A 151 -13.91 -4.14 -17.05
N GLU A 152 -13.46 -4.76 -15.95
CA GLU A 152 -12.79 -6.06 -15.93
C GLU A 152 -11.53 -6.14 -16.82
N THR A 153 -10.87 -5.00 -17.05
CA THR A 153 -9.63 -4.93 -17.82
C THR A 153 -8.42 -4.60 -16.96
N CYS A 154 -7.24 -5.00 -17.40
CA CYS A 154 -5.95 -4.57 -16.83
C CYS A 154 -5.15 -3.91 -17.96
N PRO A 155 -5.32 -2.61 -18.22
CA PRO A 155 -4.54 -1.94 -19.23
C PRO A 155 -3.05 -1.99 -18.84
N ALA A 156 -2.19 -2.23 -19.83
CA ALA A 156 -0.75 -2.12 -19.60
C ALA A 156 -0.44 -0.67 -19.20
N LEU A 157 0.27 -0.51 -18.09
CA LEU A 157 0.77 0.81 -17.71
C LEU A 157 1.96 1.14 -18.62
N GLU A 158 1.82 2.19 -19.41
CA GLU A 158 2.94 2.81 -20.12
C GLU A 158 3.53 3.87 -19.18
N PHE A 159 4.75 3.63 -18.69
CA PHE A 159 5.48 4.55 -17.82
C PHE A 159 6.45 5.42 -18.63
#